data_e90c527ae7b3afcf8b8d0200ed6c3aaf
#
_entry.id   e90c527ae7b3afcf8b8d0200ed6c3aaf
#
_cell.length_a   1.000
_cell.length_b   1.000
_cell.length_c   1.000
_cell.angle_alpha   90.00
_cell.angle_beta   90.00
_cell.angle_gamma   90.00
#
_symmetry.space_group_name_H-M   'P 1'
#
loop_
_entity.id
_entity.type
_entity.pdbx_description
1 polymer ?
#
loop_
_entity_poly.entity_id
_entity_poly.type
_entity_poly.pdbx_seq_one_letter_code
_entity_poly.pdbx_strand_id
1 'polypeptide(L)'
;IQKIKLKKKINFIRIGFENYHKTKQSNPDKDFPWPCDIVFYKQFNVPFKYRFLNSYWKRDKKNERKLFRKLVGNNQPYVFIHDDKDRNLVIDEKNINPNLKIIRNDNKELIFNFRLILERAKEIHIMESSFRQIIEVLNTDNIKLYLYKGRGGEHSIELFNRRKKKWIGTSKKWNIVKKNIDLNKNKKNFIDHIIFLVSRLNQKIIYHLNL
;
A
#
# COMPACT_ATOMS: atom_id res chain seq x y z
N ILE A 1 -27.72 -25.92 -4.12
CA ILE A 1 -26.72 -25.26 -5.03
C ILE A 1 -27.29 -25.38 -6.45
N GLN A 2 -27.90 -24.31 -6.98
CA GLN A 2 -28.37 -24.28 -8.38
C GLN A 2 -27.17 -24.33 -9.32
N LYS A 3 -27.08 -25.36 -10.13
CA LYS A 3 -26.14 -25.44 -11.24
C LYS A 3 -26.56 -24.42 -12.29
N ILE A 4 -25.88 -23.26 -12.35
CA ILE A 4 -26.02 -22.31 -13.45
C ILE A 4 -25.40 -22.96 -14.68
N LYS A 5 -26.24 -23.42 -15.62
CA LYS A 5 -25.78 -23.85 -16.95
C LYS A 5 -25.35 -22.61 -17.73
N LEU A 6 -24.09 -22.26 -17.67
CA LEU A 6 -23.51 -21.20 -18.50
C LEU A 6 -23.40 -21.73 -19.94
N LYS A 7 -24.23 -21.19 -20.85
CA LYS A 7 -24.23 -21.51 -22.30
C LYS A 7 -23.04 -20.87 -23.05
N LYS A 8 -22.20 -20.06 -22.40
CA LYS A 8 -21.03 -19.43 -23.05
C LYS A 8 -19.75 -20.12 -22.58
N LYS A 9 -18.86 -20.37 -23.54
CA LYS A 9 -17.50 -20.87 -23.27
C LYS A 9 -16.77 -19.81 -22.45
N ILE A 10 -16.57 -20.07 -21.15
CA ILE A 10 -15.83 -19.17 -20.27
C ILE A 10 -14.36 -19.51 -20.41
N ASN A 11 -13.57 -18.53 -20.85
CA ASN A 11 -12.14 -18.64 -20.83
C ASN A 11 -11.63 -18.26 -19.43
N PHE A 12 -10.99 -19.20 -18.76
CA PHE A 12 -10.35 -18.96 -17.46
C PHE A 12 -8.93 -18.49 -17.70
N ILE A 13 -8.57 -17.35 -17.09
CA ILE A 13 -7.19 -16.88 -17.05
C ILE A 13 -6.69 -17.07 -15.63
N ARG A 14 -5.62 -17.85 -15.46
CA ARG A 14 -4.98 -18.06 -14.17
C ARG A 14 -3.99 -16.94 -13.90
N ILE A 15 -4.17 -16.22 -12.79
CA ILE A 15 -3.33 -15.09 -12.40
C ILE A 15 -2.80 -15.35 -11.00
N GLY A 16 -1.56 -14.94 -10.79
CA GLY A 16 -0.92 -15.06 -9.50
C GLY A 16 0.55 -15.41 -9.60
N PHE A 17 1.07 -15.92 -8.49
CA PHE A 17 2.50 -16.20 -8.36
C PHE A 17 2.99 -17.37 -9.22
N GLU A 18 2.13 -18.29 -9.62
CA GLU A 18 2.48 -19.40 -10.52
C GLU A 18 3.15 -18.94 -11.82
N ASN A 19 2.61 -17.88 -12.45
CA ASN A 19 3.15 -17.31 -13.68
C ASN A 19 4.00 -16.06 -13.45
N TYR A 20 4.27 -15.73 -12.19
CA TYR A 20 4.92 -14.46 -11.83
C TYR A 20 6.31 -14.33 -12.45
N HIS A 21 7.17 -15.32 -12.25
CA HIS A 21 8.55 -15.28 -12.72
C HIS A 21 8.63 -15.25 -14.25
N LYS A 22 7.82 -16.06 -14.94
CA LYS A 22 7.75 -16.09 -16.41
C LYS A 22 7.35 -14.72 -16.96
N THR A 23 6.26 -14.13 -16.42
CA THR A 23 5.80 -12.80 -16.83
C THR A 23 6.82 -11.71 -16.50
N LYS A 24 7.47 -11.79 -15.34
CA LYS A 24 8.51 -10.85 -14.94
C LYS A 24 9.73 -10.92 -15.85
N GLN A 25 10.12 -12.12 -16.29
CA GLN A 25 11.24 -12.34 -17.22
C GLN A 25 10.96 -11.81 -18.62
N SER A 26 9.69 -11.72 -19.03
CA SER A 26 9.28 -11.13 -20.30
C SER A 26 9.40 -9.60 -20.36
N ASN A 27 9.80 -8.97 -19.24
CA ASN A 27 10.04 -7.53 -19.21
C ASN A 27 11.21 -7.15 -20.14
N PRO A 28 10.98 -6.30 -21.14
CA PRO A 28 12.03 -5.84 -22.03
C PRO A 28 13.05 -4.93 -21.34
N ASP A 29 12.66 -4.25 -20.26
CA ASP A 29 13.53 -3.35 -19.48
C ASP A 29 14.12 -4.11 -18.29
N LYS A 30 15.33 -4.65 -18.46
CA LYS A 30 16.02 -5.43 -17.43
C LYS A 30 16.49 -4.57 -16.24
N ASP A 31 16.74 -3.28 -16.47
CA ASP A 31 17.16 -2.36 -15.42
C ASP A 31 15.97 -1.85 -14.58
N PHE A 32 14.75 -2.16 -15.02
CA PHE A 32 13.53 -1.83 -14.31
C PHE A 32 12.65 -3.05 -14.08
N PRO A 33 12.88 -3.81 -13.00
CA PRO A 33 12.07 -4.97 -12.69
C PRO A 33 10.63 -4.53 -12.35
N TRP A 34 9.64 -5.13 -13.03
CA TRP A 34 8.24 -4.85 -12.73
C TRP A 34 7.87 -5.25 -11.30
N PRO A 35 7.25 -4.35 -10.50
CA PRO A 35 6.61 -4.71 -9.24
C PRO A 35 5.50 -5.75 -9.43
N CYS A 36 5.15 -6.46 -8.37
CA CYS A 36 4.20 -7.58 -8.45
C CYS A 36 2.81 -7.18 -8.99
N ASP A 37 2.34 -6.00 -8.65
CA ASP A 37 1.07 -5.48 -9.13
C ASP A 37 1.09 -5.23 -10.66
N ILE A 38 2.17 -4.67 -11.20
CA ILE A 38 2.32 -4.52 -12.66
C ILE A 38 2.38 -5.90 -13.33
N VAL A 39 3.10 -6.87 -12.75
CA VAL A 39 3.18 -8.23 -13.29
C VAL A 39 1.79 -8.87 -13.38
N PHE A 40 0.94 -8.71 -12.37
CA PHE A 40 -0.41 -9.26 -12.39
C PHE A 40 -1.28 -8.61 -13.49
N TYR A 41 -1.21 -7.29 -13.67
CA TYR A 41 -1.90 -6.61 -14.76
C TYR A 41 -1.41 -7.08 -16.13
N LYS A 42 -0.12 -7.36 -16.28
CA LYS A 42 0.45 -7.93 -17.51
C LYS A 42 -0.04 -9.35 -17.79
N GLN A 43 -0.22 -10.19 -16.76
CA GLN A 43 -0.81 -11.52 -16.92
C GLN A 43 -2.24 -11.46 -17.50
N PHE A 44 -3.00 -10.42 -17.14
CA PHE A 44 -4.33 -10.16 -17.71
C PHE A 44 -4.32 -9.51 -19.10
N ASN A 45 -3.19 -9.04 -19.57
CA ASN A 45 -3.09 -8.15 -20.72
C ASN A 45 -3.94 -6.88 -20.55
N VAL A 46 -4.02 -6.37 -19.33
CA VAL A 46 -4.77 -5.16 -18.97
C VAL A 46 -3.80 -4.02 -18.73
N PRO A 47 -3.97 -2.85 -19.35
CA PRO A 47 -3.14 -1.69 -19.09
C PRO A 47 -3.18 -1.28 -17.62
N PHE A 48 -2.02 -1.14 -16.98
CA PHE A 48 -1.89 -0.86 -15.54
C PHE A 48 -2.60 0.43 -15.08
N LYS A 49 -2.77 1.40 -15.97
CA LYS A 49 -3.52 2.63 -15.69
C LYS A 49 -4.95 2.40 -15.18
N TYR A 50 -5.58 1.30 -15.57
CA TYR A 50 -6.95 0.98 -15.14
C TYR A 50 -7.07 0.65 -13.66
N ARG A 51 -5.97 0.33 -12.98
CA ARG A 51 -5.92 0.25 -11.53
C ARG A 51 -6.40 1.55 -10.87
N PHE A 52 -6.07 2.70 -11.44
CA PHE A 52 -6.40 4.01 -10.89
C PHE A 52 -7.74 4.54 -11.40
N LEU A 53 -8.06 4.25 -12.66
CA LEU A 53 -9.23 4.82 -13.32
C LEU A 53 -10.51 4.03 -13.04
N ASN A 54 -10.40 2.72 -12.84
CA ASN A 54 -11.54 1.81 -12.79
C ASN A 54 -11.70 1.10 -11.44
N SER A 55 -10.95 1.52 -10.41
CA SER A 55 -11.13 0.97 -9.07
C SER A 55 -12.41 1.49 -8.45
N TYR A 56 -13.23 0.56 -8.00
CA TYR A 56 -14.51 0.86 -7.36
C TYR A 56 -14.77 -0.05 -6.17
N TRP A 57 -15.33 0.53 -5.12
CA TRP A 57 -15.98 -0.23 -4.04
C TRP A 57 -17.24 0.49 -3.56
N LYS A 58 -18.23 -0.27 -3.11
CA LYS A 58 -19.45 0.28 -2.54
C LYS A 58 -19.13 0.97 -1.20
N ARG A 59 -19.46 2.24 -1.08
CA ARG A 59 -19.24 3.01 0.15
C ARG A 59 -20.24 2.65 1.23
N ASP A 60 -19.77 2.45 2.44
CA ASP A 60 -20.61 2.46 3.64
C ASP A 60 -20.56 3.85 4.31
N LYS A 61 -21.34 4.77 3.75
CA LYS A 61 -21.38 6.18 4.24
C LYS A 61 -21.79 6.28 5.72
N LYS A 62 -22.54 5.31 6.26
CA LYS A 62 -22.94 5.29 7.67
C LYS A 62 -21.74 5.02 8.56
N ASN A 63 -20.99 3.96 8.29
CA ASN A 63 -19.80 3.61 9.05
C ASN A 63 -18.65 4.60 8.83
N GLU A 64 -18.45 5.12 7.63
CA GLU A 64 -17.50 6.21 7.37
C GLU A 64 -17.80 7.45 8.26
N ARG A 65 -19.06 7.89 8.36
CA ARG A 65 -19.45 9.02 9.22
C ARG A 65 -19.32 8.70 10.70
N LYS A 66 -19.63 7.47 11.12
CA LYS A 66 -19.45 7.02 12.51
C LYS A 66 -17.99 7.09 12.89
N LEU A 67 -17.10 6.55 12.05
CA LEU A 67 -15.66 6.57 12.28
C LEU A 67 -15.10 7.99 12.26
N PHE A 68 -15.53 8.82 11.32
CA PHE A 68 -15.14 10.23 11.27
C PHE A 68 -15.48 10.96 12.57
N ARG A 69 -16.71 10.82 13.08
CA ARG A 69 -17.11 11.41 14.37
C ARG A 69 -16.31 10.88 15.54
N LYS A 70 -16.02 9.58 15.56
CA LYS A 70 -15.22 8.93 16.61
C LYS A 70 -13.79 9.47 16.66
N LEU A 71 -13.11 9.62 15.53
CA LEU A 71 -11.68 9.93 15.48
C LEU A 71 -11.40 11.44 15.28
N VAL A 72 -12.14 12.09 14.40
CA VAL A 72 -11.94 13.52 14.10
C VAL A 72 -12.76 14.38 15.03
N GLY A 73 -14.03 14.05 15.21
CA GLY A 73 -14.96 14.82 16.04
C GLY A 73 -15.41 16.10 15.32
N ASN A 74 -14.85 17.23 15.71
CA ASN A 74 -15.16 18.55 15.19
C ASN A 74 -14.50 18.77 13.81
N ASN A 75 -14.96 19.77 13.04
CA ASN A 75 -14.40 20.11 11.72
C ASN A 75 -13.03 20.83 11.77
N GLN A 76 -12.23 20.61 12.83
CA GLN A 76 -10.89 21.18 12.88
C GLN A 76 -9.96 20.53 11.84
N PRO A 77 -9.00 21.29 11.30
CA PRO A 77 -8.00 20.75 10.38
C PRO A 77 -7.18 19.63 11.04
N TYR A 78 -6.92 18.58 10.29
CA TYR A 78 -6.16 17.43 10.81
C TYR A 78 -5.25 16.81 9.76
N VAL A 79 -4.28 16.07 10.27
CA VAL A 79 -3.38 15.17 9.54
C VAL A 79 -3.78 13.73 9.83
N PHE A 80 -3.82 12.91 8.79
CA PHE A 80 -3.96 11.46 8.96
C PHE A 80 -2.59 10.80 8.93
N ILE A 81 -2.30 9.95 9.92
CA ILE A 81 -1.06 9.20 10.03
C ILE A 81 -1.38 7.71 10.04
N HIS A 82 -0.69 6.95 9.17
CA HIS A 82 -0.70 5.50 9.21
C HIS A 82 0.68 4.96 9.57
N ASP A 83 0.80 4.49 10.81
CA ASP A 83 1.95 3.77 11.34
C ASP A 83 1.81 2.26 11.11
N ASP A 84 2.94 1.56 11.17
CA ASP A 84 3.01 0.10 11.28
C ASP A 84 3.63 -0.28 12.63
N LYS A 85 2.85 -0.13 13.70
CA LYS A 85 3.29 -0.37 15.07
C LYS A 85 3.74 -1.81 15.31
N ASP A 86 3.11 -2.76 14.62
CA ASP A 86 3.45 -4.18 14.74
C ASP A 86 4.88 -4.47 14.25
N ARG A 87 5.40 -3.61 13.36
CA ARG A 87 6.79 -3.64 12.89
C ARG A 87 7.66 -2.55 13.51
N ASN A 88 7.18 -1.88 14.54
CA ASN A 88 7.84 -0.73 15.19
C ASN A 88 8.22 0.41 14.23
N LEU A 89 7.44 0.58 13.19
CA LEU A 89 7.60 1.67 12.25
C LEU A 89 6.61 2.77 12.62
N VAL A 90 7.08 3.75 13.38
CA VAL A 90 6.29 4.90 13.84
C VAL A 90 6.78 6.16 13.16
N ILE A 91 5.87 6.94 12.59
CA ILE A 91 6.18 8.22 11.96
C ILE A 91 6.47 9.25 13.05
N ASP A 92 7.64 9.89 12.98
CA ASP A 92 8.03 10.95 13.92
C ASP A 92 7.18 12.22 13.68
N GLU A 93 6.53 12.68 14.72
CA GLU A 93 5.64 13.85 14.68
C GLU A 93 6.36 15.19 14.50
N LYS A 94 7.68 15.23 14.70
CA LYS A 94 8.50 16.47 14.55
C LYS A 94 8.36 17.14 13.18
N ASN A 95 8.01 16.37 12.14
CA ASN A 95 7.86 16.89 10.78
C ASN A 95 6.40 17.16 10.41
N ILE A 96 5.49 17.04 11.35
CA ILE A 96 4.06 17.28 11.14
C ILE A 96 3.75 18.71 11.56
N ASN A 97 2.89 19.37 10.80
CA ASN A 97 2.43 20.71 11.16
C ASN A 97 1.77 20.68 12.56
N PRO A 98 2.32 21.38 13.57
CA PRO A 98 1.82 21.33 14.94
C PRO A 98 0.40 21.93 15.09
N ASN A 99 -0.07 22.70 14.12
CA ASN A 99 -1.42 23.27 14.14
C ASN A 99 -2.50 22.29 13.64
N LEU A 100 -2.13 21.08 13.24
CA LEU A 100 -3.06 20.07 12.80
C LEU A 100 -3.32 19.04 13.90
N LYS A 101 -4.57 18.68 14.12
CA LYS A 101 -4.91 17.53 14.96
C LYS A 101 -4.38 16.24 14.34
N ILE A 102 -3.68 15.42 15.11
CA ILE A 102 -3.19 14.13 14.66
C ILE A 102 -4.30 13.08 14.76
N ILE A 103 -4.62 12.44 13.66
CA ILE A 103 -5.53 11.30 13.57
C ILE A 103 -4.75 10.08 13.11
N ARG A 104 -4.73 9.02 13.90
CA ARG A 104 -4.08 7.75 13.55
C ARG A 104 -5.10 6.69 13.16
N ASN A 105 -4.66 5.72 12.36
CA ASN A 105 -5.50 4.56 12.05
C ASN A 105 -5.81 3.74 13.32
N ASP A 106 -7.00 3.16 13.34
CA ASP A 106 -7.42 2.15 14.32
C ASP A 106 -7.46 0.79 13.60
N ASN A 107 -6.60 -0.15 13.99
CA ASN A 107 -6.48 -1.46 13.34
C ASN A 107 -7.71 -2.35 13.55
N LYS A 108 -8.62 -1.97 14.45
CA LYS A 108 -9.91 -2.66 14.66
C LYS A 108 -10.98 -2.23 13.65
N GLU A 109 -10.74 -1.16 12.91
CA GLU A 109 -11.68 -0.62 11.94
C GLU A 109 -11.34 -1.12 10.51
N LEU A 110 -12.38 -1.35 9.72
CA LEU A 110 -12.19 -1.69 8.31
C LEU A 110 -11.55 -0.53 7.57
N ILE A 111 -10.50 -0.81 6.81
CA ILE A 111 -9.72 0.19 6.08
C ILE A 111 -10.59 1.06 5.15
N PHE A 112 -11.63 0.50 4.55
CA PHE A 112 -12.54 1.23 3.67
C PHE A 112 -13.39 2.29 4.39
N ASN A 113 -13.60 2.15 5.71
CA ASN A 113 -14.32 3.14 6.52
C ASN A 113 -13.53 4.44 6.73
N PHE A 114 -12.21 4.42 6.50
CA PHE A 114 -11.37 5.62 6.57
C PHE A 114 -11.54 6.56 5.40
N ARG A 115 -12.27 6.19 4.35
CA ARG A 115 -12.38 6.99 3.14
C ARG A 115 -12.72 8.45 3.42
N LEU A 116 -13.75 8.72 4.22
CA LEU A 116 -14.16 10.10 4.55
C LEU A 116 -13.06 10.86 5.30
N ILE A 117 -12.30 10.18 6.17
CA ILE A 117 -11.16 10.76 6.89
C ILE A 117 -10.03 11.10 5.91
N LEU A 118 -9.73 10.20 4.98
CA LEU A 118 -8.69 10.42 3.97
C LEU A 118 -9.04 11.56 3.01
N GLU A 119 -10.31 11.64 2.55
CA GLU A 119 -10.77 12.67 1.61
C GLU A 119 -10.81 14.08 2.22
N ARG A 120 -10.81 14.21 3.55
CA ARG A 120 -10.93 15.51 4.26
C ARG A 120 -9.68 15.93 5.04
N ALA A 121 -8.65 15.13 5.06
CA ALA A 121 -7.39 15.46 5.70
C ALA A 121 -6.71 16.66 5.01
N LYS A 122 -5.94 17.45 5.74
CA LYS A 122 -5.06 18.47 5.17
C LYS A 122 -3.74 17.87 4.71
N GLU A 123 -3.25 16.90 5.46
CA GLU A 123 -2.04 16.17 5.16
C GLU A 123 -2.26 14.68 5.44
N ILE A 124 -1.61 13.82 4.66
CA ILE A 124 -1.62 12.38 4.86
C ILE A 124 -0.18 11.90 4.90
N HIS A 125 0.19 11.28 6.01
CA HIS A 125 1.51 10.71 6.26
C HIS A 125 1.38 9.20 6.42
N ILE A 126 1.92 8.43 5.49
CA ILE A 126 1.79 6.97 5.52
C ILE A 126 3.09 6.27 5.15
N MET A 127 3.16 5.01 5.54
CA MET A 127 4.12 4.05 5.00
C MET A 127 3.53 3.29 3.83
N GLU A 128 4.36 2.57 3.06
CA GLU A 128 3.88 1.66 2.02
C GLU A 128 2.96 0.60 2.62
N SER A 129 1.69 0.66 2.26
CA SER A 129 0.63 -0.16 2.85
C SER A 129 -0.62 -0.19 1.99
N SER A 130 -1.64 -0.92 2.44
CA SER A 130 -2.96 -0.92 1.80
C SER A 130 -3.63 0.47 1.81
N PHE A 131 -3.31 1.35 2.78
CA PHE A 131 -3.78 2.73 2.76
C PHE A 131 -3.29 3.49 1.53
N ARG A 132 -2.03 3.29 1.09
CA ARG A 132 -1.54 3.89 -0.14
C ARG A 132 -2.41 3.49 -1.33
N GLN A 133 -2.77 2.21 -1.42
CA GLN A 133 -3.57 1.70 -2.53
C GLN A 133 -4.97 2.36 -2.58
N ILE A 134 -5.58 2.62 -1.43
CA ILE A 134 -6.85 3.33 -1.33
C ILE A 134 -6.68 4.81 -1.72
N ILE A 135 -5.67 5.48 -1.19
CA ILE A 135 -5.42 6.90 -1.46
C ILE A 135 -5.18 7.15 -2.96
N GLU A 136 -4.52 6.22 -3.66
CA GLU A 136 -4.28 6.33 -5.10
C GLU A 136 -5.55 6.52 -5.93
N VAL A 137 -6.70 6.03 -5.46
CA VAL A 137 -7.97 6.09 -6.20
C VAL A 137 -8.96 7.11 -5.63
N LEU A 138 -8.57 7.85 -4.57
CA LEU A 138 -9.38 8.92 -3.99
C LEU A 138 -9.09 10.27 -4.65
N ASN A 139 -10.03 11.20 -4.57
CA ASN A 139 -9.74 12.59 -4.86
C ASN A 139 -8.96 13.23 -3.70
N THR A 140 -7.70 13.53 -3.93
CA THR A 140 -6.77 14.11 -2.95
C THR A 140 -6.02 15.32 -3.50
N ASP A 141 -6.60 16.03 -4.48
CA ASP A 141 -5.91 17.09 -5.22
C ASP A 141 -5.42 18.24 -4.33
N ASN A 142 -6.14 18.53 -3.24
CA ASN A 142 -5.81 19.59 -2.28
C ASN A 142 -5.16 19.04 -0.99
N ILE A 143 -4.68 17.80 -0.99
CA ILE A 143 -4.12 17.13 0.17
C ILE A 143 -2.62 16.93 -0.05
N LYS A 144 -1.79 17.33 0.92
CA LYS A 144 -0.36 17.03 0.89
C LYS A 144 -0.14 15.57 1.27
N LEU A 145 0.49 14.82 0.38
CA LEU A 145 0.75 13.40 0.56
C LEU A 145 2.22 13.13 0.85
N TYR A 146 2.49 12.42 1.94
CA TYR A 146 3.83 12.03 2.38
C TYR A 146 3.93 10.52 2.51
N LEU A 147 4.93 9.95 1.81
CA LEU A 147 5.22 8.51 1.87
C LEU A 147 6.57 8.29 2.54
N TYR A 148 6.55 7.60 3.67
CA TYR A 148 7.74 7.30 4.47
C TYR A 148 8.35 5.98 4.03
N LYS A 149 9.68 6.02 3.77
CA LYS A 149 10.44 4.81 3.49
C LYS A 149 10.75 4.03 4.76
N GLY A 150 10.78 2.72 4.64
CA GLY A 150 11.17 1.84 5.73
C GLY A 150 10.53 0.46 5.69
N ARG A 151 9.43 0.31 4.95
CA ARG A 151 8.72 -0.96 4.84
C ARG A 151 9.06 -1.80 3.61
N GLY A 152 9.82 -1.25 2.67
CA GLY A 152 10.01 -1.82 1.34
C GLY A 152 8.82 -1.53 0.41
N GLY A 153 9.01 -1.70 -0.90
CA GLY A 153 7.98 -1.40 -1.90
C GLY A 153 8.03 0.02 -2.47
N GLU A 154 8.61 0.97 -1.75
CA GLU A 154 8.86 2.33 -2.21
C GLU A 154 9.77 2.40 -3.43
N HIS A 155 10.56 1.36 -3.70
CA HIS A 155 11.38 1.26 -4.91
C HIS A 155 10.57 1.37 -6.20
N SER A 156 9.32 0.91 -6.20
CA SER A 156 8.45 1.01 -7.36
C SER A 156 8.15 2.47 -7.73
N ILE A 157 8.09 3.35 -6.73
CA ILE A 157 7.86 4.79 -6.95
C ILE A 157 9.15 5.48 -7.38
N GLU A 158 10.30 5.15 -6.79
CA GLU A 158 11.58 5.81 -7.08
C GLU A 158 12.22 5.38 -8.40
N LEU A 159 12.23 4.09 -8.69
CA LEU A 159 12.83 3.56 -9.92
C LEU A 159 12.18 4.15 -11.16
N PHE A 160 10.90 4.46 -11.06
CA PHE A 160 10.14 5.03 -12.16
C PHE A 160 10.52 6.46 -12.49
N ASN A 161 10.85 7.25 -11.48
CA ASN A 161 11.15 8.66 -11.64
C ASN A 161 12.49 8.90 -12.37
N ARG A 162 13.43 7.95 -12.27
CA ARG A 162 14.79 8.14 -12.81
C ARG A 162 14.83 8.11 -14.34
N ARG A 163 14.07 7.24 -15.01
CA ARG A 163 14.17 7.03 -16.46
C ARG A 163 13.12 7.74 -17.30
N LYS A 164 11.89 7.80 -16.85
CA LYS A 164 10.76 8.27 -17.69
C LYS A 164 10.12 9.56 -17.23
N LYS A 165 10.59 10.20 -16.16
CA LYS A 165 9.98 11.40 -15.55
C LYS A 165 8.46 11.26 -15.30
N LYS A 166 7.95 10.03 -15.22
CA LYS A 166 6.53 9.72 -15.09
C LYS A 166 6.31 8.63 -14.05
N TRP A 167 5.44 8.91 -13.09
CA TRP A 167 5.03 7.95 -12.06
C TRP A 167 4.12 6.89 -12.67
N ILE A 168 4.56 5.62 -12.78
CA ILE A 168 3.70 4.55 -13.28
C ILE A 168 3.07 3.78 -12.11
N GLY A 169 3.76 3.66 -10.98
CA GLY A 169 3.27 2.98 -9.78
C GLY A 169 2.31 3.82 -8.95
N THR A 170 2.01 5.06 -9.36
CA THR A 170 1.12 5.98 -8.65
C THR A 170 0.41 6.94 -9.58
N SER A 171 -0.81 7.33 -9.23
CA SER A 171 -1.56 8.41 -9.86
C SER A 171 -1.38 9.76 -9.15
N LYS A 172 -0.66 9.77 -8.02
CA LYS A 172 -0.56 10.91 -7.10
C LYS A 172 0.85 11.47 -7.00
N LYS A 173 0.93 12.72 -6.56
CA LYS A 173 2.21 13.40 -6.28
C LYS A 173 2.58 13.19 -4.82
N TRP A 174 3.43 12.20 -4.53
CA TRP A 174 3.93 11.91 -3.20
C TRP A 174 5.21 12.66 -2.88
N ASN A 175 5.28 13.24 -1.67
CA ASN A 175 6.52 13.69 -1.07
C ASN A 175 7.19 12.48 -0.39
N ILE A 176 8.32 12.03 -0.93
CA ILE A 176 9.03 10.86 -0.39
C ILE A 176 9.92 11.29 0.77
N VAL A 177 9.66 10.76 1.96
CA VAL A 177 10.44 11.03 3.17
C VAL A 177 11.45 9.90 3.38
N LYS A 178 12.76 10.21 3.25
CA LYS A 178 13.85 9.22 3.27
C LYS A 178 14.28 8.77 4.67
N LYS A 179 14.06 9.59 5.69
CA LYS A 179 14.36 9.29 7.11
C LYS A 179 13.32 9.96 7.99
N ASN A 180 12.85 9.25 8.99
CA ASN A 180 12.20 9.68 10.22
C ASN A 180 11.25 8.58 10.71
N ILE A 181 11.80 7.38 10.72
CA ILE A 181 11.22 6.27 11.45
C ILE A 181 12.12 6.10 12.66
N ASP A 182 11.54 6.23 13.84
CA ASP A 182 12.28 5.99 15.07
C ASP A 182 12.59 4.50 15.20
N LEU A 183 13.77 4.12 14.71
CA LEU A 183 14.30 2.76 14.84
C LEU A 183 14.88 2.49 16.23
N ASN A 184 14.92 3.51 17.11
CA ASN A 184 15.72 3.44 18.34
C ASN A 184 15.00 2.85 19.55
N LYS A 185 13.75 2.41 19.43
CA LYS A 185 13.04 1.91 20.63
C LYS A 185 13.20 0.43 20.93
N ASN A 186 13.93 -0.38 20.12
CA ASN A 186 14.05 -1.79 20.50
C ASN A 186 15.29 -2.53 19.96
N LYS A 187 16.34 -2.64 20.75
CA LYS A 187 17.36 -3.69 20.62
C LYS A 187 16.77 -5.12 20.65
N LYS A 188 15.58 -5.30 21.18
CA LYS A 188 14.86 -6.58 21.22
C LYS A 188 14.47 -7.06 19.81
N ASN A 189 14.15 -6.14 18.91
CA ASN A 189 13.67 -6.48 17.57
C ASN A 189 14.75 -6.89 16.57
N PHE A 190 16.01 -6.60 16.82
CA PHE A 190 17.09 -7.13 15.99
C PHE A 190 17.17 -8.65 16.13
N ILE A 191 16.97 -9.16 17.34
CA ILE A 191 16.94 -10.60 17.63
C ILE A 191 15.72 -11.25 16.98
N ASP A 192 14.53 -10.64 17.08
CA ASP A 192 13.29 -11.14 16.48
C ASP A 192 13.38 -11.14 14.95
N HIS A 193 14.03 -10.13 14.36
CA HIS A 193 14.28 -10.09 12.91
C HIS A 193 15.27 -11.19 12.46
N ILE A 194 16.31 -11.45 13.24
CA ILE A 194 17.24 -12.57 12.99
C ILE A 194 16.50 -13.91 13.10
N ILE A 195 15.67 -14.09 14.13
CA ILE A 195 14.86 -15.32 14.30
C ILE A 195 13.93 -15.51 13.11
N PHE A 196 13.28 -14.44 12.63
CA PHE A 196 12.44 -14.48 11.43
C PHE A 196 13.22 -14.84 10.17
N LEU A 197 14.42 -14.29 9.97
CA LEU A 197 15.28 -14.63 8.83
C LEU A 197 15.77 -16.06 8.89
N VAL A 198 16.15 -16.56 10.07
CA VAL A 198 16.57 -17.94 10.29
C VAL A 198 15.41 -18.91 10.06
N SER A 199 14.20 -18.57 10.52
CA SER A 199 13.02 -19.42 10.28
C SER A 199 12.68 -19.52 8.78
N ARG A 200 12.83 -18.43 8.02
CA ARG A 200 12.65 -18.43 6.56
C ARG A 200 13.74 -19.21 5.82
N LEU A 201 14.97 -19.14 6.28
CA LEU A 201 16.08 -19.96 5.74
C LEU A 201 15.81 -21.44 5.98
N ASN A 202 15.40 -21.82 7.18
CA ASN A 202 15.04 -23.19 7.50
C ASN A 202 13.86 -23.71 6.67
N GLN A 203 12.83 -22.91 6.43
CA GLN A 203 11.71 -23.28 5.54
C GLN A 203 12.18 -23.49 4.09
N LYS A 204 13.11 -22.68 3.59
CA LYS A 204 13.69 -22.87 2.25
C LYS A 204 14.54 -24.15 2.17
N ILE A 205 15.32 -24.46 3.21
CA ILE A 205 16.14 -25.67 3.26
C ILE A 205 15.23 -26.91 3.29
N ILE A 206 14.18 -26.92 4.09
CA ILE A 206 13.21 -28.02 4.15
C ILE A 206 12.50 -28.20 2.81
N TYR A 207 12.14 -27.10 2.12
CA TYR A 207 11.51 -27.17 0.81
C TYR A 207 12.42 -27.77 -0.27
N HIS A 208 13.74 -27.53 -0.20
CA HIS A 208 14.71 -28.11 -1.12
C HIS A 208 15.17 -29.52 -0.77
N LEU A 209 14.96 -29.97 0.48
CA LEU A 209 15.30 -31.34 0.90
C LEU A 209 14.15 -32.34 0.75
N ASN A 210 12.91 -31.86 0.50
CA ASN A 210 11.72 -32.68 0.24
C ASN A 210 11.35 -32.75 -1.26
N LEU A 211 12.31 -32.45 -2.14
CA LEU A 211 12.33 -32.75 -3.58
C LEU A 211 13.34 -33.84 -3.82
#